data_c055ee702a0f55d07303c48681cd8c7f
#
_entry.id   c055ee702a0f55d07303c48681cd8c7f
#
_cell.length_a   1.000
_cell.length_b   1.000
_cell.length_c   1.000
_cell.angle_alpha   90.00
_cell.angle_beta   90.00
_cell.angle_gamma   90.00
#
_symmetry.space_group_name_H-M   'P 1'
#
loop_
_entity.id
_entity.type
_entity.pdbx_description
1 polymer ?
#
loop_
_entity_poly.entity_id
_entity_poly.type
_entity_poly.pdbx_seq_one_letter_code
_entity_poly.pdbx_strand_id
1 'polypeptide(L)'
;MKITLLGTGSPIPDPMRAGPCTLVQAGGQNVMVDCGRGALMRLLAAGVFPGMVSTCLVTHLHSDHITDLNDLVTSRWVMMPVNVPLRVIGPPGIRAVVDAMLQMLAPDQQYRHDHHDDLRANGPLTVNVEEVGPGDSFTIGAVSGTVHETDHRPVRPSIGFRLEHEGKVVALAGDTVPCDGVDEMCHNADAYVQTVIRYDLVSALADALPNGQRMRDILDYHSSVEQAAQTAARAGVKNLVLTHYVPPMAPGQEDDWKAQATAHFSGPVILGPDLTSIEV
;
A
#
# COMPACT_ATOMS: atom_id res chain seq x y z
N MET A 1 -13.89 10.58 2.51
CA MET A 1 -12.65 10.03 1.90
C MET A 1 -13.04 8.77 1.12
N LYS A 2 -12.49 8.58 -0.08
CA LYS A 2 -12.67 7.35 -0.85
C LYS A 2 -11.39 6.51 -0.81
N ILE A 3 -11.54 5.23 -0.55
CA ILE A 3 -10.45 4.25 -0.51
C ILE A 3 -10.70 3.26 -1.65
N THR A 4 -9.71 2.99 -2.47
CA THR A 4 -9.77 1.99 -3.55
C THR A 4 -8.56 1.07 -3.45
N LEU A 5 -8.79 -0.24 -3.37
CA LEU A 5 -7.74 -1.24 -3.41
C LEU A 5 -7.28 -1.38 -4.87
N LEU A 6 -6.20 -0.72 -5.26
CA LEU A 6 -5.65 -0.84 -6.62
C LEU A 6 -5.04 -2.21 -6.85
N GLY A 7 -4.37 -2.75 -5.83
CA GLY A 7 -3.80 -4.08 -5.88
C GLY A 7 -4.02 -4.83 -4.58
N THR A 8 -4.53 -6.05 -4.70
CA THR A 8 -4.91 -6.93 -3.57
C THR A 8 -4.06 -8.20 -3.51
N GLY A 9 -3.10 -8.34 -4.42
CA GLY A 9 -2.16 -9.46 -4.48
C GLY A 9 -1.02 -9.32 -3.49
N SER A 10 -0.15 -10.31 -3.49
CA SER A 10 0.98 -10.52 -2.60
C SER A 10 2.28 -10.68 -3.41
N PRO A 11 3.43 -11.06 -2.81
CA PRO A 11 4.66 -11.34 -3.58
C PRO A 11 4.47 -12.36 -4.71
N ILE A 12 3.51 -13.29 -4.53
CA ILE A 12 3.21 -14.33 -5.54
C ILE A 12 2.50 -13.67 -6.72
N PRO A 13 3.05 -13.77 -7.96
CA PRO A 13 2.40 -13.19 -9.13
C PRO A 13 1.04 -13.85 -9.40
N ASP A 14 0.02 -13.01 -9.54
CA ASP A 14 -1.33 -13.40 -9.94
C ASP A 14 -1.76 -12.54 -11.13
N PRO A 15 -2.16 -13.12 -12.28
CA PRO A 15 -2.58 -12.34 -13.44
C PRO A 15 -3.84 -11.50 -13.19
N MET A 16 -4.64 -11.86 -12.18
CA MET A 16 -5.89 -11.17 -11.87
C MET A 16 -5.73 -10.10 -10.77
N ARG A 17 -4.57 -10.06 -10.08
CA ARG A 17 -4.32 -9.17 -8.95
C ARG A 17 -2.99 -8.44 -9.11
N ALA A 18 -3.03 -7.12 -9.04
CA ALA A 18 -1.83 -6.32 -8.88
C ALA A 18 -1.24 -6.50 -7.47
N GLY A 19 0.05 -6.25 -7.30
CA GLY A 19 0.71 -6.20 -6.00
C GLY A 19 0.13 -5.10 -5.10
N PRO A 20 0.48 -5.10 -3.81
CA PRO A 20 -0.15 -4.23 -2.81
C PRO A 20 -0.13 -2.76 -3.22
N CYS A 21 -1.30 -2.16 -3.29
CA CYS A 21 -1.45 -0.73 -3.50
C CYS A 21 -2.86 -0.28 -3.11
N THR A 22 -2.94 0.77 -2.32
CA THR A 22 -4.21 1.41 -1.95
C THR A 22 -4.22 2.87 -2.40
N LEU A 23 -5.28 3.29 -3.07
CA LEU A 23 -5.52 4.70 -3.42
C LEU A 23 -6.45 5.33 -2.39
N VAL A 24 -6.03 6.42 -1.78
CA VAL A 24 -6.86 7.27 -0.91
C VAL A 24 -7.09 8.60 -1.61
N GLN A 25 -8.37 8.94 -1.82
CA GLN A 25 -8.78 10.21 -2.43
C GLN A 25 -9.49 11.08 -1.37
N ALA A 26 -8.90 12.23 -1.06
CA ALA A 26 -9.41 13.15 -0.04
C ALA A 26 -8.89 14.58 -0.31
N GLY A 27 -9.70 15.59 -0.06
CA GLY A 27 -9.30 17.00 -0.19
C GLY A 27 -8.73 17.38 -1.56
N GLY A 28 -9.22 16.75 -2.63
CA GLY A 28 -8.69 16.93 -3.98
C GLY A 28 -7.33 16.28 -4.24
N GLN A 29 -6.83 15.46 -3.31
CA GLN A 29 -5.57 14.73 -3.43
C GLN A 29 -5.80 13.27 -3.81
N ASN A 30 -4.90 12.70 -4.62
CA ASN A 30 -4.79 11.28 -4.90
C ASN A 30 -3.49 10.78 -4.26
N VAL A 31 -3.63 10.00 -3.20
CA VAL A 31 -2.51 9.46 -2.42
C VAL A 31 -2.45 7.95 -2.65
N MET A 32 -1.34 7.47 -3.20
CA MET A 32 -1.09 6.03 -3.27
C MET A 32 -0.37 5.59 -1.99
N VAL A 33 -0.75 4.45 -1.45
CA VAL A 33 -0.06 3.79 -0.34
C VAL A 33 0.43 2.45 -0.84
N ASP A 34 1.74 2.31 -0.85
CA ASP A 34 2.51 1.30 -1.58
C ASP A 34 2.32 1.37 -3.11
N CYS A 35 3.23 0.74 -3.84
CA CYS A 35 3.24 0.77 -5.30
C CYS A 35 3.75 -0.58 -5.83
N GLY A 36 2.95 -1.62 -5.60
CA GLY A 36 3.26 -2.98 -6.01
C GLY A 36 3.07 -3.22 -7.50
N ARG A 37 3.55 -4.37 -7.97
CA ARG A 37 3.53 -4.76 -9.40
C ARG A 37 2.14 -4.62 -10.03
N GLY A 38 2.02 -3.84 -11.12
CA GLY A 38 0.78 -3.62 -11.85
C GLY A 38 -0.14 -2.56 -11.24
N ALA A 39 0.28 -1.90 -10.16
CA ALA A 39 -0.49 -0.84 -9.50
C ALA A 39 -0.83 0.31 -10.45
N LEU A 40 0.09 0.69 -11.34
CA LEU A 40 -0.13 1.75 -12.31
C LEU A 40 -1.24 1.42 -13.31
N MET A 41 -1.33 0.18 -13.75
CA MET A 41 -2.40 -0.27 -14.64
C MET A 41 -3.77 -0.20 -13.96
N ARG A 42 -3.82 -0.52 -12.67
CA ARG A 42 -5.04 -0.42 -11.86
C ARG A 42 -5.41 1.02 -11.53
N LEU A 43 -4.41 1.89 -11.33
CA LEU A 43 -4.63 3.34 -11.17
C LEU A 43 -5.37 3.93 -12.37
N LEU A 44 -4.92 3.61 -13.59
CA LEU A 44 -5.61 4.02 -14.82
C LEU A 44 -7.01 3.43 -14.93
N ALA A 45 -7.20 2.16 -14.56
CA ALA A 45 -8.51 1.53 -14.53
C ALA A 45 -9.47 2.16 -13.49
N ALA A 46 -8.92 2.73 -12.41
CA ALA A 46 -9.67 3.53 -11.44
C ALA A 46 -9.98 4.96 -11.92
N GLY A 47 -9.57 5.32 -13.15
CA GLY A 47 -9.81 6.63 -13.74
C GLY A 47 -8.85 7.73 -13.28
N VAL A 48 -7.72 7.36 -12.67
CA VAL A 48 -6.71 8.31 -12.19
C VAL A 48 -5.44 8.19 -13.04
N PHE A 49 -5.03 9.31 -13.65
CA PHE A 49 -3.77 9.38 -14.41
C PHE A 49 -2.56 9.49 -13.46
N PRO A 50 -1.39 8.95 -13.83
CA PRO A 50 -0.17 9.03 -13.00
C PRO A 50 0.17 10.46 -12.56
N GLY A 51 0.01 11.43 -13.46
CA GLY A 51 0.21 12.86 -13.17
C GLY A 51 -0.71 13.44 -12.10
N MET A 52 -1.84 12.81 -11.82
CA MET A 52 -2.80 13.24 -10.79
C MET A 52 -2.45 12.71 -9.39
N VAL A 53 -1.49 11.78 -9.27
CA VAL A 53 -1.02 11.29 -7.96
C VAL A 53 -0.19 12.38 -7.30
N SER A 54 -0.61 12.87 -6.15
CA SER A 54 0.11 13.92 -5.43
C SER A 54 1.27 13.37 -4.60
N THR A 55 1.09 12.20 -4.00
CA THR A 55 2.06 11.58 -3.09
C THR A 55 1.94 10.06 -3.15
N CYS A 56 3.09 9.39 -3.07
CA CYS A 56 3.18 7.96 -2.81
C CYS A 56 3.75 7.75 -1.40
N LEU A 57 2.99 7.11 -0.52
CA LEU A 57 3.41 6.67 0.80
C LEU A 57 3.91 5.23 0.69
N VAL A 58 5.02 4.91 1.33
CA VAL A 58 5.60 3.55 1.32
C VAL A 58 5.68 3.03 2.75
N THR A 59 5.05 1.89 3.02
CA THR A 59 4.98 1.32 4.37
C THR A 59 6.29 0.62 4.78
N HIS A 60 6.90 -0.09 3.84
CA HIS A 60 8.18 -0.79 4.02
C HIS A 60 8.81 -1.12 2.66
N LEU A 61 10.01 -1.67 2.66
CA LEU A 61 10.83 -1.80 1.44
C LEU A 61 10.85 -3.21 0.83
N HIS A 62 9.86 -4.06 1.09
CA HIS A 62 9.71 -5.29 0.32
C HIS A 62 9.41 -4.97 -1.14
N SER A 63 9.93 -5.79 -2.04
CA SER A 63 9.85 -5.55 -3.49
C SER A 63 8.43 -5.47 -4.02
N ASP A 64 7.51 -6.25 -3.48
CA ASP A 64 6.11 -6.26 -3.92
C ASP A 64 5.34 -4.99 -3.52
N HIS A 65 5.87 -4.18 -2.59
CA HIS A 65 5.31 -2.87 -2.20
C HIS A 65 5.91 -1.69 -2.98
N ILE A 66 7.01 -1.88 -3.72
CA ILE A 66 7.73 -0.78 -4.39
C ILE A 66 8.01 -1.02 -5.88
N THR A 67 7.71 -2.21 -6.42
CA THR A 67 8.15 -2.63 -7.76
C THR A 67 7.66 -1.72 -8.90
N ASP A 68 6.45 -1.14 -8.83
CA ASP A 68 5.90 -0.24 -9.84
C ASP A 68 6.26 1.24 -9.62
N LEU A 69 7.00 1.58 -8.57
CA LEU A 69 7.35 2.97 -8.29
C LEU A 69 8.13 3.62 -9.43
N ASN A 70 9.01 2.86 -10.09
CA ASN A 70 9.73 3.32 -11.27
C ASN A 70 8.79 3.67 -12.44
N ASP A 71 7.75 2.87 -12.65
CA ASP A 71 6.79 3.11 -13.74
C ASP A 71 5.88 4.30 -13.42
N LEU A 72 5.43 4.45 -12.17
CA LEU A 72 4.68 5.62 -11.71
C LEU A 72 5.48 6.91 -11.94
N VAL A 73 6.74 6.96 -11.54
CA VAL A 73 7.61 8.13 -11.65
C VAL A 73 7.88 8.46 -13.11
N THR A 74 8.23 7.46 -13.93
CA THR A 74 8.54 7.62 -15.36
C THR A 74 7.32 8.06 -16.15
N SER A 75 6.18 7.37 -15.98
CA SER A 75 4.94 7.71 -16.70
C SER A 75 4.46 9.11 -16.34
N ARG A 76 4.58 9.50 -15.07
CA ARG A 76 4.27 10.84 -14.61
C ARG A 76 5.13 11.89 -15.33
N TRP A 77 6.45 11.70 -15.37
CA TRP A 77 7.39 12.61 -16.03
C TRP A 77 7.15 12.74 -17.54
N VAL A 78 6.91 11.61 -18.22
CA VAL A 78 6.71 11.57 -19.68
C VAL A 78 5.34 12.15 -20.09
N MET A 79 4.30 11.94 -19.30
CA MET A 79 2.93 12.27 -19.70
C MET A 79 2.46 13.65 -19.25
N MET A 80 3.18 14.31 -18.34
CA MET A 80 2.77 15.62 -17.85
C MET A 80 3.43 16.74 -18.64
N PRO A 81 2.66 17.78 -19.04
CA PRO A 81 3.21 18.92 -19.78
C PRO A 81 4.18 19.78 -18.97
N VAL A 82 4.14 19.64 -17.65
CA VAL A 82 5.06 20.31 -16.71
C VAL A 82 5.59 19.28 -15.73
N ASN A 83 6.91 19.24 -15.57
CA ASN A 83 7.55 18.34 -14.62
C ASN A 83 7.27 18.81 -13.18
N VAL A 84 6.35 18.11 -12.51
CA VAL A 84 6.11 18.26 -11.08
C VAL A 84 6.60 16.97 -10.40
N PRO A 85 7.71 17.03 -9.64
CA PRO A 85 8.27 15.88 -8.97
C PRO A 85 7.23 15.15 -8.10
N LEU A 86 7.19 13.82 -8.18
CA LEU A 86 6.39 13.03 -7.26
C LEU A 86 6.97 13.18 -5.84
N ARG A 87 6.11 13.39 -4.86
CA ARG A 87 6.50 13.28 -3.46
C ARG A 87 6.39 11.82 -3.03
N VAL A 88 7.49 11.25 -2.52
CA VAL A 88 7.54 9.90 -1.94
C VAL A 88 7.88 10.04 -0.46
N ILE A 89 7.02 9.54 0.40
CA ILE A 89 7.21 9.52 1.86
C ILE A 89 7.29 8.04 2.28
N GLY A 90 8.33 7.67 3.02
CA GLY A 90 8.49 6.29 3.47
C GLY A 90 9.53 6.14 4.58
N PRO A 91 9.79 4.91 5.04
CA PRO A 91 10.74 4.67 6.11
C PRO A 91 12.17 4.96 5.67
N PRO A 92 13.11 5.12 6.62
CA PRO A 92 14.54 5.18 6.34
C PRO A 92 14.99 4.07 5.38
N GLY A 93 15.73 4.46 4.33
CA GLY A 93 16.14 3.60 3.22
C GLY A 93 15.37 3.82 1.92
N ILE A 94 14.18 4.46 1.95
CA ILE A 94 13.42 4.75 0.72
C ILE A 94 14.19 5.69 -0.22
N ARG A 95 15.00 6.62 0.31
CA ARG A 95 15.85 7.48 -0.50
C ARG A 95 16.84 6.67 -1.33
N ALA A 96 17.52 5.70 -0.73
CA ALA A 96 18.46 4.84 -1.44
C ALA A 96 17.77 4.01 -2.54
N VAL A 97 16.54 3.54 -2.31
CA VAL A 97 15.72 2.85 -3.31
C VAL A 97 15.41 3.78 -4.49
N VAL A 98 14.95 5.01 -4.22
CA VAL A 98 14.64 5.98 -5.26
C VAL A 98 15.88 6.41 -6.03
N ASP A 99 17.01 6.64 -5.37
CA ASP A 99 18.26 7.00 -6.03
C ASP A 99 18.75 5.88 -6.98
N ALA A 100 18.69 4.62 -6.53
CA ALA A 100 19.02 3.47 -7.37
C ALA A 100 18.05 3.31 -8.55
N MET A 101 16.77 3.54 -8.35
CA MET A 101 15.75 3.55 -9.39
C MET A 101 16.01 4.64 -10.44
N LEU A 102 16.35 5.86 -10.03
CA LEU A 102 16.70 6.96 -10.95
C LEU A 102 17.98 6.65 -11.74
N GLN A 103 18.96 5.99 -11.12
CA GLN A 103 20.15 5.49 -11.84
C GLN A 103 19.80 4.43 -12.89
N MET A 104 18.91 3.50 -12.57
CA MET A 104 18.39 2.50 -13.52
C MET A 104 17.73 3.17 -14.73
N LEU A 105 17.01 4.27 -14.51
CA LEU A 105 16.28 5.01 -15.55
C LEU A 105 17.14 6.03 -16.30
N ALA A 106 18.40 6.25 -15.93
CA ALA A 106 19.25 7.27 -16.55
C ALA A 106 19.40 7.11 -18.07
N PRO A 107 19.55 5.90 -18.65
CA PRO A 107 19.60 5.75 -20.11
C PRO A 107 18.29 6.17 -20.79
N ASP A 108 17.13 5.81 -20.24
CA ASP A 108 15.82 6.21 -20.79
C ASP A 108 15.63 7.74 -20.74
N GLN A 109 16.01 8.38 -19.64
CA GLN A 109 16.00 9.83 -19.52
C GLN A 109 16.87 10.49 -20.61
N GLN A 110 18.08 9.98 -20.83
CA GLN A 110 18.99 10.52 -21.85
C GLN A 110 18.37 10.40 -23.25
N TYR A 111 17.84 9.22 -23.61
CA TYR A 111 17.22 9.02 -24.93
C TYR A 111 16.04 9.96 -25.18
N ARG A 112 15.20 10.19 -24.16
CA ARG A 112 14.05 11.10 -24.27
C ARG A 112 14.50 12.57 -24.35
N HIS A 113 15.48 12.99 -23.58
CA HIS A 113 16.05 14.33 -23.66
C HIS A 113 16.70 14.61 -25.02
N ASP A 114 17.37 13.62 -25.62
CA ASP A 114 17.99 13.78 -26.93
C ASP A 114 16.97 13.96 -28.06
N HIS A 115 15.78 13.37 -27.89
CA HIS A 115 14.75 13.34 -28.93
C HIS A 115 13.60 14.35 -28.72
N HIS A 116 13.23 14.67 -27.48
CA HIS A 116 12.06 15.48 -27.17
C HIS A 116 12.46 16.84 -26.54
N ASP A 117 12.25 17.93 -27.28
CA ASP A 117 12.60 19.29 -26.82
C ASP A 117 11.79 19.74 -25.61
N ASP A 118 10.53 19.34 -25.53
CA ASP A 118 9.63 19.65 -24.41
C ASP A 118 10.07 18.95 -23.11
N LEU A 119 10.46 17.67 -23.15
CA LEU A 119 11.00 16.98 -21.98
C LEU A 119 12.34 17.59 -21.54
N ARG A 120 13.19 17.96 -22.49
CA ARG A 120 14.46 18.67 -22.21
C ARG A 120 14.20 20.00 -21.52
N ALA A 121 13.21 20.75 -21.99
CA ALA A 121 12.83 22.04 -21.41
C ALA A 121 12.21 21.88 -20.00
N ASN A 122 11.49 20.77 -19.73
CA ASN A 122 10.91 20.45 -18.45
C ASN A 122 11.91 19.96 -17.39
N GLY A 123 13.16 19.70 -17.79
CA GLY A 123 14.24 19.26 -16.91
C GLY A 123 14.25 17.75 -16.61
N PRO A 124 15.19 17.30 -15.77
CA PRO A 124 15.39 15.89 -15.49
C PRO A 124 14.26 15.29 -14.69
N LEU A 125 14.10 13.97 -14.78
CA LEU A 125 13.24 13.20 -13.91
C LEU A 125 13.73 13.33 -12.46
N THR A 126 12.89 13.84 -11.59
CA THR A 126 13.20 14.06 -10.17
C THR A 126 12.07 13.57 -9.27
N VAL A 127 12.42 13.18 -8.04
CA VAL A 127 11.49 12.71 -7.01
C VAL A 127 11.82 13.43 -5.69
N ASN A 128 10.79 13.96 -5.03
CA ASN A 128 10.93 14.54 -3.71
C ASN A 128 10.77 13.46 -2.64
N VAL A 129 11.86 13.00 -2.07
CA VAL A 129 11.86 11.92 -1.07
C VAL A 129 11.91 12.50 0.33
N GLU A 130 11.04 11.99 1.19
CA GLU A 130 10.98 12.29 2.62
C GLU A 130 11.03 10.98 3.40
N GLU A 131 12.06 10.81 4.23
CA GLU A 131 12.16 9.68 5.16
C GLU A 131 11.53 10.05 6.49
N VAL A 132 10.64 9.19 6.97
CA VAL A 132 9.85 9.41 8.18
C VAL A 132 9.88 8.17 9.08
N GLY A 133 9.65 8.40 10.38
CA GLY A 133 9.57 7.34 11.39
C GLY A 133 8.35 7.50 12.30
N PRO A 134 8.12 6.54 13.20
CA PRO A 134 7.02 6.59 14.15
C PRO A 134 7.02 7.90 14.97
N GLY A 135 5.85 8.55 15.07
CA GLY A 135 5.66 9.84 15.74
C GLY A 135 5.80 11.06 14.83
N ASP A 136 6.33 10.89 13.60
CA ASP A 136 6.37 11.98 12.63
C ASP A 136 4.97 12.29 12.07
N SER A 137 4.82 13.52 11.57
CA SER A 137 3.60 13.99 10.91
C SER A 137 3.92 14.74 9.62
N PHE A 138 2.98 14.71 8.69
CA PHE A 138 3.09 15.39 7.40
C PHE A 138 1.71 15.90 6.92
N THR A 139 1.70 16.71 5.88
CA THR A 139 0.46 17.15 5.22
C THR A 139 0.54 16.92 3.71
N ILE A 140 -0.61 16.62 3.09
CA ILE A 140 -0.79 16.49 1.65
C ILE A 140 -2.01 17.33 1.27
N GLY A 141 -1.77 18.57 0.87
CA GLY A 141 -2.86 19.55 0.74
C GLY A 141 -3.60 19.74 2.06
N ALA A 142 -4.92 19.46 2.08
CA ALA A 142 -5.77 19.52 3.27
C ALA A 142 -5.82 18.21 4.07
N VAL A 143 -5.09 17.16 3.65
CA VAL A 143 -5.03 15.89 4.37
C VAL A 143 -3.86 15.93 5.34
N SER A 144 -4.09 15.65 6.62
CA SER A 144 -3.04 15.42 7.61
C SER A 144 -2.70 13.94 7.72
N GLY A 145 -1.43 13.64 7.95
CA GLY A 145 -0.92 12.28 8.13
C GLY A 145 -0.05 12.16 9.37
N THR A 146 -0.15 11.06 10.07
CA THR A 146 0.76 10.66 11.15
C THR A 146 1.31 9.27 10.89
N VAL A 147 2.54 9.04 11.35
CA VAL A 147 3.30 7.82 11.15
C VAL A 147 3.31 7.00 12.42
N HIS A 148 3.00 5.71 12.33
CA HIS A 148 2.94 4.80 13.45
C HIS A 148 3.87 3.61 13.24
N GLU A 149 4.39 3.05 14.33
CA GLU A 149 5.20 1.83 14.29
C GLU A 149 4.33 0.64 13.90
N THR A 150 4.87 -0.23 13.05
CA THR A 150 4.33 -1.56 12.76
C THR A 150 5.38 -2.63 13.06
N ASP A 151 4.96 -3.87 13.25
CA ASP A 151 5.87 -4.98 13.52
C ASP A 151 5.85 -6.02 12.39
N HIS A 152 6.82 -5.90 11.50
CA HIS A 152 7.01 -6.79 10.36
C HIS A 152 8.39 -7.45 10.39
N ARG A 153 8.88 -7.82 11.59
CA ARG A 153 10.23 -8.40 11.75
C ARG A 153 10.44 -9.64 10.88
N PRO A 154 11.59 -9.80 10.16
CA PRO A 154 12.84 -9.04 10.35
C PRO A 154 12.93 -7.70 9.61
N VAL A 155 11.91 -7.29 8.85
CA VAL A 155 11.89 -6.02 8.12
C VAL A 155 11.83 -4.85 9.10
N ARG A 156 12.84 -4.01 9.07
CA ARG A 156 12.93 -2.81 9.91
C ARG A 156 13.67 -1.70 9.17
N PRO A 157 13.13 -0.48 9.21
CA PRO A 157 11.85 -0.09 9.79
C PRO A 157 10.65 -0.51 8.92
N SER A 158 9.49 -0.74 9.54
CA SER A 158 8.19 -0.79 8.91
C SER A 158 7.26 0.20 9.62
N ILE A 159 6.38 0.86 8.88
CA ILE A 159 5.52 1.95 9.36
C ILE A 159 4.12 1.83 8.76
N GLY A 160 3.14 2.32 9.51
CA GLY A 160 1.79 2.54 9.04
C GLY A 160 1.44 4.03 9.02
N PHE A 161 0.38 4.37 8.32
CA PHE A 161 -0.07 5.74 8.14
C PHE A 161 -1.51 5.92 8.62
N ARG A 162 -1.74 6.97 9.40
CA ARG A 162 -3.07 7.45 9.73
C ARG A 162 -3.32 8.76 8.98
N LEU A 163 -4.31 8.78 8.10
CA LEU A 163 -4.69 9.94 7.28
C LEU A 163 -6.01 10.50 7.77
N GLU A 164 -6.07 11.83 7.93
CA GLU A 164 -7.26 12.53 8.41
C GLU A 164 -7.64 13.68 7.48
N HIS A 165 -8.94 13.79 7.19
CA HIS A 165 -9.52 14.88 6.42
C HIS A 165 -10.99 15.07 6.79
N GLU A 166 -11.39 16.32 7.12
CA GLU A 166 -12.77 16.69 7.47
C GLU A 166 -13.41 15.78 8.57
N GLY A 167 -12.61 15.44 9.59
CA GLY A 167 -13.06 14.59 10.70
C GLY A 167 -13.21 13.10 10.35
N LYS A 168 -12.79 12.69 9.16
CA LYS A 168 -12.69 11.29 8.74
C LYS A 168 -11.27 10.78 8.87
N VAL A 169 -11.13 9.52 9.23
CA VAL A 169 -9.86 8.87 9.54
C VAL A 169 -9.74 7.56 8.79
N VAL A 170 -8.61 7.38 8.09
CA VAL A 170 -8.22 6.14 7.43
C VAL A 170 -6.87 5.68 7.97
N ALA A 171 -6.81 4.49 8.53
CA ALA A 171 -5.59 3.82 8.98
C ALA A 171 -5.13 2.78 7.94
N LEU A 172 -3.85 2.80 7.56
CA LEU A 172 -3.25 1.92 6.57
C LEU A 172 -1.99 1.30 7.17
N ALA A 173 -2.04 0.01 7.51
CA ALA A 173 -0.99 -0.62 8.30
C ALA A 173 0.18 -1.18 7.48
N GLY A 174 -0.05 -1.56 6.22
CA GLY A 174 0.91 -2.39 5.50
C GLY A 174 1.03 -3.79 6.13
N ASP A 175 2.16 -4.43 5.93
CA ASP A 175 2.44 -5.74 6.51
C ASP A 175 2.86 -5.60 7.97
N THR A 176 2.20 -6.33 8.85
CA THR A 176 2.45 -6.27 10.30
C THR A 176 1.73 -7.40 11.03
N VAL A 177 2.24 -7.79 12.18
CA VAL A 177 1.45 -8.45 13.22
C VAL A 177 0.76 -7.40 14.09
N PRO A 178 -0.25 -7.77 14.92
CA PRO A 178 -0.84 -6.84 15.89
C PRO A 178 0.23 -6.30 16.84
N CYS A 179 0.25 -4.96 17.03
CA CYS A 179 1.14 -4.28 17.97
C CYS A 179 0.51 -2.96 18.44
N ASP A 180 1.08 -2.36 19.49
CA ASP A 180 0.57 -1.13 20.09
C ASP A 180 0.45 0.02 19.08
N GLY A 181 1.45 0.19 18.20
CA GLY A 181 1.42 1.24 17.17
C GLY A 181 0.27 1.07 16.17
N VAL A 182 -0.11 -0.18 15.84
CA VAL A 182 -1.30 -0.44 15.00
C VAL A 182 -2.58 -0.12 15.77
N ASP A 183 -2.66 -0.45 17.05
CA ASP A 183 -3.83 -0.12 17.88
C ASP A 183 -4.01 1.41 18.00
N GLU A 184 -2.92 2.16 18.23
CA GLU A 184 -2.93 3.62 18.27
C GLU A 184 -3.35 4.23 16.93
N MET A 185 -2.77 3.75 15.83
CA MET A 185 -3.10 4.20 14.48
C MET A 185 -4.58 3.99 14.15
N CYS A 186 -5.14 2.86 14.55
CA CYS A 186 -6.52 2.45 14.27
C CYS A 186 -7.55 3.07 15.19
N HIS A 187 -7.14 3.73 16.29
CA HIS A 187 -8.08 4.23 17.30
C HIS A 187 -9.20 5.08 16.71
N ASN A 188 -10.46 4.58 16.81
CA ASN A 188 -11.69 5.20 16.29
C ASN A 188 -11.62 5.56 14.79
N ALA A 189 -10.84 4.83 13.96
CA ALA A 189 -10.76 5.08 12.53
C ALA A 189 -12.09 4.77 11.81
N ASP A 190 -12.42 5.57 10.79
CA ASP A 190 -13.57 5.31 9.91
C ASP A 190 -13.30 4.10 9.00
N ALA A 191 -12.03 3.88 8.61
CA ALA A 191 -11.59 2.66 7.93
C ALA A 191 -10.20 2.24 8.38
N TYR A 192 -9.99 0.94 8.49
CA TYR A 192 -8.70 0.30 8.70
C TYR A 192 -8.38 -0.63 7.55
N VAL A 193 -7.33 -0.35 6.80
CA VAL A 193 -6.84 -1.17 5.68
C VAL A 193 -5.68 -2.03 6.20
N GLN A 194 -5.87 -3.35 6.16
CA GLN A 194 -4.90 -4.32 6.67
C GLN A 194 -4.57 -5.40 5.63
N THR A 195 -3.31 -5.69 5.48
CA THR A 195 -2.79 -6.86 4.76
C THR A 195 -3.01 -8.11 5.61
N VAL A 196 -3.50 -9.20 5.01
CA VAL A 196 -3.90 -10.39 5.78
C VAL A 196 -3.47 -11.69 5.14
N ILE A 197 -3.23 -12.68 6.01
CA ILE A 197 -3.02 -14.03 5.59
C ILE A 197 -4.01 -15.00 6.25
N ARG A 198 -4.32 -16.08 5.54
CA ARG A 198 -5.11 -17.23 6.04
C ARG A 198 -4.16 -18.23 6.66
N TYR A 199 -4.03 -18.18 7.99
CA TYR A 199 -3.12 -19.07 8.74
C TYR A 199 -3.42 -20.54 8.49
N ASP A 200 -4.69 -20.93 8.44
CA ASP A 200 -5.14 -22.29 8.16
C ASP A 200 -4.70 -22.77 6.76
N LEU A 201 -4.90 -21.94 5.73
CA LEU A 201 -4.52 -22.28 4.36
C LEU A 201 -3.00 -22.32 4.17
N VAL A 202 -2.28 -21.34 4.75
CA VAL A 202 -0.80 -21.29 4.69
C VAL A 202 -0.20 -22.48 5.41
N SER A 203 -0.73 -22.86 6.59
CA SER A 203 -0.28 -24.05 7.33
C SER A 203 -0.51 -25.34 6.53
N ALA A 204 -1.68 -25.49 5.92
CA ALA A 204 -1.99 -26.66 5.08
C ALA A 204 -1.07 -26.75 3.85
N LEU A 205 -0.75 -25.59 3.21
CA LEU A 205 0.22 -25.56 2.12
C LEU A 205 1.62 -25.93 2.59
N ALA A 206 2.03 -25.42 3.76
CA ALA A 206 3.34 -25.74 4.34
C ALA A 206 3.48 -27.23 4.64
N ASP A 207 2.42 -27.88 5.13
CA ASP A 207 2.41 -29.32 5.41
C ASP A 207 2.46 -30.17 4.13
N ALA A 208 1.93 -29.66 3.02
CA ALA A 208 1.93 -30.34 1.73
C ALA A 208 3.24 -30.22 0.95
N LEU A 209 4.11 -29.28 1.29
CA LEU A 209 5.34 -28.97 0.54
C LEU A 209 6.58 -29.63 1.19
N PRO A 210 7.53 -30.18 0.40
CA PRO A 210 8.76 -30.77 0.93
C PRO A 210 9.61 -29.81 1.77
N ASN A 211 9.54 -28.49 1.48
CA ASN A 211 10.26 -27.42 2.17
C ASN A 211 9.30 -26.36 2.73
N GLY A 212 8.27 -26.80 3.44
CA GLY A 212 7.21 -25.93 3.96
C GLY A 212 7.65 -24.91 5.02
N GLN A 213 8.90 -24.98 5.53
CA GLN A 213 9.37 -24.08 6.59
C GLN A 213 9.23 -22.60 6.21
N ARG A 214 9.62 -22.21 5.00
CA ARG A 214 9.49 -20.81 4.53
C ARG A 214 8.02 -20.33 4.54
N MET A 215 7.07 -21.23 4.27
CA MET A 215 5.65 -20.92 4.36
C MET A 215 5.18 -20.75 5.81
N ARG A 216 5.79 -21.48 6.75
CA ARG A 216 5.51 -21.29 8.19
C ARG A 216 6.10 -19.99 8.71
N ASP A 217 7.29 -19.61 8.24
CA ASP A 217 7.97 -18.39 8.66
C ASP A 217 7.11 -17.15 8.38
N ILE A 218 6.30 -17.12 7.31
CA ILE A 218 5.45 -15.96 7.01
C ILE A 218 4.32 -15.75 8.02
N LEU A 219 3.97 -16.75 8.81
CA LEU A 219 2.95 -16.65 9.88
C LEU A 219 3.43 -15.78 11.04
N ASP A 220 4.75 -15.62 11.22
CA ASP A 220 5.32 -14.93 12.36
C ASP A 220 5.33 -13.39 12.22
N TYR A 221 5.11 -12.87 10.99
CA TYR A 221 5.26 -11.45 10.70
C TYR A 221 4.12 -10.84 9.86
N HIS A 222 2.99 -11.56 9.73
CA HIS A 222 1.76 -11.05 9.13
C HIS A 222 0.55 -11.28 10.04
N SER A 223 -0.41 -10.39 9.99
CA SER A 223 -1.69 -10.57 10.69
C SER A 223 -2.56 -11.62 9.99
N SER A 224 -3.15 -12.51 10.77
CA SER A 224 -4.26 -13.32 10.26
C SER A 224 -5.52 -12.46 10.06
N VAL A 225 -6.49 -13.00 9.32
CA VAL A 225 -7.81 -12.38 9.15
C VAL A 225 -8.47 -12.12 10.50
N GLU A 226 -8.39 -13.08 11.44
CA GLU A 226 -8.94 -12.98 12.79
C GLU A 226 -8.23 -11.89 13.61
N GLN A 227 -6.90 -11.82 13.53
CA GLN A 227 -6.11 -10.82 14.24
C GLN A 227 -6.42 -9.40 13.75
N ALA A 228 -6.56 -9.20 12.43
CA ALA A 228 -7.00 -7.93 11.86
C ALA A 228 -8.38 -7.51 12.37
N ALA A 229 -9.32 -8.46 12.43
CA ALA A 229 -10.66 -8.24 12.96
C ALA A 229 -10.66 -7.94 14.47
N GLN A 230 -9.85 -8.61 15.26
CA GLN A 230 -9.68 -8.35 16.69
C GLN A 230 -9.08 -6.96 16.94
N THR A 231 -8.08 -6.54 16.14
CA THR A 231 -7.54 -5.18 16.17
C THR A 231 -8.62 -4.16 15.84
N ALA A 232 -9.39 -4.37 14.77
CA ALA A 232 -10.49 -3.48 14.39
C ALA A 232 -11.54 -3.33 15.51
N ALA A 233 -11.92 -4.43 16.14
CA ALA A 233 -12.88 -4.43 17.25
C ALA A 233 -12.33 -3.68 18.48
N ARG A 234 -11.09 -3.98 18.86
CA ARG A 234 -10.44 -3.38 20.04
C ARG A 234 -10.19 -1.89 19.86
N ALA A 235 -9.82 -1.45 18.67
CA ALA A 235 -9.54 -0.06 18.35
C ALA A 235 -10.80 0.78 18.04
N GLY A 236 -11.99 0.18 18.00
CA GLY A 236 -13.23 0.90 17.70
C GLY A 236 -13.36 1.34 16.24
N VAL A 237 -12.77 0.60 15.32
CA VAL A 237 -12.82 0.85 13.86
C VAL A 237 -14.25 0.72 13.36
N LYS A 238 -14.66 1.55 12.38
CA LYS A 238 -16.00 1.47 11.79
C LYS A 238 -16.07 0.50 10.60
N ASN A 239 -15.03 0.46 9.77
CA ASN A 239 -14.98 -0.41 8.58
C ASN A 239 -13.61 -1.09 8.51
N LEU A 240 -13.58 -2.43 8.44
CA LEU A 240 -12.37 -3.21 8.22
C LEU A 240 -12.22 -3.53 6.73
N VAL A 241 -11.10 -3.14 6.13
CA VAL A 241 -10.77 -3.38 4.72
C VAL A 241 -9.59 -4.32 4.65
N LEU A 242 -9.77 -5.49 4.04
CA LEU A 242 -8.73 -6.52 3.92
C LEU A 242 -8.12 -6.52 2.53
N THR A 243 -6.81 -6.69 2.45
CA THR A 243 -6.03 -6.68 1.20
C THR A 243 -4.82 -7.60 1.30
N HIS A 244 -4.00 -7.70 0.25
CA HIS A 244 -2.74 -8.47 0.22
C HIS A 244 -2.96 -9.94 0.62
N TYR A 245 -3.88 -10.62 -0.08
CA TYR A 245 -4.33 -11.95 0.32
C TYR A 245 -3.26 -13.03 0.16
N VAL A 246 -2.92 -13.71 1.25
CA VAL A 246 -1.99 -14.84 1.26
C VAL A 246 -2.67 -16.08 1.88
N PRO A 247 -2.75 -17.21 1.16
CA PRO A 247 -2.47 -17.37 -0.26
C PRO A 247 -3.42 -16.53 -1.12
N PRO A 248 -3.18 -16.37 -2.44
CA PRO A 248 -4.10 -15.65 -3.31
C PRO A 248 -5.54 -16.16 -3.15
N MET A 249 -6.47 -15.25 -2.87
CA MET A 249 -7.89 -15.57 -2.70
C MET A 249 -8.51 -15.85 -4.08
N ALA A 250 -8.97 -17.07 -4.31
CA ALA A 250 -9.64 -17.43 -5.54
C ALA A 250 -11.05 -16.79 -5.62
N PRO A 251 -11.57 -16.52 -6.83
CA PRO A 251 -12.95 -16.06 -6.99
C PRO A 251 -13.95 -17.00 -6.32
N GLY A 252 -14.88 -16.44 -5.56
CA GLY A 252 -15.92 -17.19 -4.82
C GLY A 252 -15.49 -17.63 -3.41
N GLN A 253 -14.28 -17.29 -2.97
CA GLN A 253 -13.83 -17.56 -1.58
C GLN A 253 -14.06 -16.36 -0.65
N GLU A 254 -14.62 -15.28 -1.14
CA GLU A 254 -14.79 -14.04 -0.37
C GLU A 254 -15.57 -14.26 0.93
N ASP A 255 -16.62 -15.07 0.89
CA ASP A 255 -17.45 -15.36 2.07
C ASP A 255 -16.69 -16.16 3.13
N ASP A 256 -15.81 -17.09 2.74
CA ASP A 256 -14.97 -17.85 3.68
C ASP A 256 -13.94 -16.95 4.40
N TRP A 257 -13.33 -16.03 3.67
CA TRP A 257 -12.43 -15.03 4.27
C TRP A 257 -13.19 -14.07 5.19
N LYS A 258 -14.35 -13.63 4.73
CA LYS A 258 -15.20 -12.70 5.50
C LYS A 258 -15.72 -13.35 6.79
N ALA A 259 -16.07 -14.62 6.76
CA ALA A 259 -16.57 -15.36 7.92
C ALA A 259 -15.57 -15.35 9.09
N GLN A 260 -14.26 -15.51 8.82
CA GLN A 260 -13.23 -15.42 9.86
C GLN A 260 -13.17 -14.05 10.51
N ALA A 261 -13.29 -12.98 9.72
CA ALA A 261 -13.29 -11.64 10.26
C ALA A 261 -14.56 -11.33 11.07
N THR A 262 -15.74 -11.69 10.57
CA THR A 262 -17.02 -11.39 11.21
C THR A 262 -17.25 -12.14 12.52
N ALA A 263 -16.49 -13.20 12.78
CA ALA A 263 -16.49 -13.88 14.09
C ALA A 263 -15.90 -12.97 15.21
N HIS A 264 -15.10 -11.97 14.86
CA HIS A 264 -14.38 -11.13 15.83
C HIS A 264 -14.68 -9.62 15.69
N PHE A 265 -15.31 -9.21 14.59
CA PHE A 265 -15.65 -7.83 14.33
C PHE A 265 -17.09 -7.69 13.83
N SER A 266 -17.89 -6.88 14.51
CA SER A 266 -19.31 -6.69 14.20
C SER A 266 -19.60 -5.62 13.14
N GLY A 267 -18.60 -4.82 12.77
CA GLY A 267 -18.72 -3.81 11.72
C GLY A 267 -18.61 -4.39 10.32
N PRO A 268 -18.79 -3.56 9.28
CA PRO A 268 -18.60 -3.96 7.89
C PRO A 268 -17.18 -4.46 7.62
N VAL A 269 -17.07 -5.64 7.00
CA VAL A 269 -15.81 -6.20 6.47
C VAL A 269 -15.83 -6.12 4.95
N ILE A 270 -14.89 -5.36 4.40
CA ILE A 270 -14.73 -5.12 2.97
C ILE A 270 -13.52 -5.91 2.48
N LEU A 271 -13.75 -6.76 1.51
CA LEU A 271 -12.71 -7.48 0.78
C LEU A 271 -13.22 -7.80 -0.63
N GLY A 272 -12.32 -8.02 -1.57
CA GLY A 272 -12.73 -8.27 -2.96
C GLY A 272 -11.56 -8.27 -3.94
N PRO A 273 -11.85 -8.21 -5.25
CA PRO A 273 -10.83 -8.06 -6.28
C PRO A 273 -10.20 -6.67 -6.26
N ASP A 274 -9.17 -6.49 -7.10
CA ASP A 274 -8.66 -5.16 -7.40
C ASP A 274 -9.80 -4.22 -7.82
N LEU A 275 -9.66 -2.93 -7.49
CA LEU A 275 -10.64 -1.86 -7.69
C LEU A 275 -11.84 -1.89 -6.74
N THR A 276 -11.89 -2.80 -5.78
CA THR A 276 -12.86 -2.71 -4.68
C THR A 276 -12.68 -1.39 -3.94
N SER A 277 -13.78 -0.65 -3.71
CA SER A 277 -13.72 0.67 -3.08
C SER A 277 -14.81 0.90 -2.05
N ILE A 278 -14.52 1.78 -1.09
CA ILE A 278 -15.48 2.29 -0.10
C ILE A 278 -15.34 3.81 0.04
N GLU A 279 -16.40 4.45 0.50
CA GLU A 279 -16.41 5.84 0.95
C GLU A 279 -16.70 5.92 2.46
N VAL A 280 -15.94 6.78 3.16
CA VAL A 280 -16.07 7.01 4.60
C VAL A 280 -16.25 8.48 4.95
#